data_0dcaf6bae07345b344e583b96b7b7337
#
_entry.id   0dcaf6bae07345b344e583b96b7b7337
#
_cell.length_a   1.000
_cell.length_b   1.000
_cell.length_c   1.000
_cell.angle_alpha   90.00
_cell.angle_beta   90.00
_cell.angle_gamma   90.00
#
_symmetry.space_group_name_H-M   'P 1'
#
loop_
_entity.id
_entity.type
_entity.pdbx_description
1 polymer ?
#
loop_
_entity_poly.entity_id
_entity_poly.type
_entity_poly.pdbx_seq_one_letter_code
_entity_poly.pdbx_strand_id
1 'polypeptide(L)'
;MTEVAIADAVDAYLQRKAVGDPDGSGAGAYASNAESILRRWATWLKEEHALTSLFALEVDHMRAYAEELRRRTERGEYTASTAGTYYAVVRAFLSWCVRGGVLERNPAATDRAEATLPTADTRPSDDSWTADQRRELERYVRERVLEADAQSTSERRTRLREYAMVAVLAHSTVRGAELFRVPEDDRRTGATWDDVDFYTGTIRVLGKSQRLEDVPLPARARTPLRRYRVVLDPPSNDWPLFPTGHAPSIAARVRSVLDERGHDEREIEALLEDATAMELARERSIAPPAITTEGARSILKRLCEAAVVDVDGNYLTPRGVRREHDEVYRREATASKPTLRASVLEQSIVVQETQRSLETDTKRRDEQPETE
;
A
#
# COMPACT_ATOMS: atom_id res chain seq x y z
N MET A 1 46.23 2.22 -5.19
CA MET A 1 44.76 2.19 -5.20
C MET A 1 44.33 1.92 -3.78
N THR A 2 43.51 2.79 -3.19
CA THR A 2 43.02 2.64 -1.82
C THR A 2 42.05 1.47 -1.80
N GLU A 3 42.28 0.51 -0.89
CA GLU A 3 41.40 -0.65 -0.72
C GLU A 3 40.01 -0.16 -0.29
N VAL A 4 38.94 -0.64 -0.96
CA VAL A 4 37.55 -0.30 -0.66
C VAL A 4 36.91 -1.50 0.04
N ALA A 5 36.55 -1.33 1.31
CA ALA A 5 35.85 -2.38 2.05
C ALA A 5 34.43 -2.57 1.51
N ILE A 6 33.98 -3.82 1.45
CA ILE A 6 32.62 -4.17 1.00
C ILE A 6 31.57 -3.50 1.90
N ALA A 7 31.79 -3.47 3.22
CA ALA A 7 30.87 -2.85 4.16
C ALA A 7 30.68 -1.34 3.91
N ASP A 8 31.80 -0.61 3.72
CA ASP A 8 31.74 0.83 3.46
C ASP A 8 31.04 1.16 2.13
N ALA A 9 31.29 0.34 1.09
CA ALA A 9 30.61 0.50 -0.19
C ALA A 9 29.10 0.18 -0.10
N VAL A 10 28.73 -0.80 0.73
CA VAL A 10 27.31 -1.10 1.00
C VAL A 10 26.64 0.08 1.69
N ASP A 11 27.26 0.68 2.71
CA ASP A 11 26.72 1.84 3.41
C ASP A 11 26.54 3.04 2.46
N ALA A 12 27.53 3.33 1.63
CA ALA A 12 27.43 4.38 0.61
C ALA A 12 26.32 4.12 -0.42
N TYR A 13 26.13 2.86 -0.83
CA TYR A 13 25.04 2.49 -1.72
C TYR A 13 23.67 2.67 -1.08
N LEU A 14 23.52 2.26 0.18
CA LEU A 14 22.27 2.38 0.92
C LEU A 14 21.89 3.83 1.14
N GLN A 15 22.82 4.69 1.55
CA GLN A 15 22.61 6.14 1.63
C GLN A 15 22.12 6.73 0.30
N ARG A 16 22.72 6.31 -0.82
CA ARG A 16 22.29 6.77 -2.15
C ARG A 16 20.91 6.27 -2.57
N LYS A 17 20.47 5.13 -2.00
CA LYS A 17 19.15 4.52 -2.28
C LYS A 17 18.08 4.95 -1.30
N ALA A 18 18.46 5.57 -0.21
CA ALA A 18 17.53 6.15 0.75
C ALA A 18 16.60 7.15 0.05
N VAL A 19 15.31 7.05 0.36
CA VAL A 19 14.28 7.97 -0.11
C VAL A 19 13.82 8.74 1.13
N GLY A 20 13.94 10.06 1.14
CA GLY A 20 13.69 10.88 2.32
C GLY A 20 14.98 11.34 2.99
N ASP A 21 14.96 11.51 4.31
CA ASP A 21 16.14 11.85 5.09
C ASP A 21 17.16 10.70 5.06
N PRO A 22 18.38 10.90 4.50
CA PRO A 22 19.39 9.84 4.44
C PRO A 22 19.86 9.37 5.83
N ASP A 23 19.73 10.20 6.86
CA ASP A 23 20.12 9.92 8.23
C ASP A 23 18.96 9.40 9.09
N GLY A 24 17.74 9.40 8.55
CA GLY A 24 16.53 8.89 9.19
C GLY A 24 16.38 7.37 9.08
N SER A 25 15.84 6.76 10.14
CA SER A 25 15.34 5.38 10.05
C SER A 25 14.11 5.35 9.15
N GLY A 26 14.13 4.59 8.05
CA GLY A 26 12.95 4.45 7.19
C GLY A 26 13.11 4.94 5.76
N ALA A 27 14.32 4.93 5.27
CA ALA A 27 14.67 5.38 3.91
C ALA A 27 14.05 4.56 2.74
N GLY A 28 12.84 4.04 2.93
CA GLY A 28 12.04 3.32 1.93
C GLY A 28 12.22 1.80 1.97
N ALA A 29 11.16 1.07 1.69
CA ALA A 29 11.14 -0.40 1.74
C ALA A 29 12.22 -1.09 0.88
N TYR A 30 12.66 -0.44 -0.21
CA TYR A 30 13.76 -0.96 -1.02
C TYR A 30 15.10 -0.87 -0.28
N ALA A 31 15.40 0.28 0.35
CA ALA A 31 16.66 0.47 1.06
C ALA A 31 16.77 -0.49 2.25
N SER A 32 15.72 -0.65 3.04
CA SER A 32 15.66 -1.59 4.17
C SER A 32 15.84 -3.05 3.70
N ASN A 33 15.15 -3.46 2.63
CA ASN A 33 15.32 -4.80 2.07
C ASN A 33 16.73 -5.00 1.51
N ALA A 34 17.26 -4.01 0.78
CA ALA A 34 18.60 -4.08 0.23
C ALA A 34 19.66 -4.14 1.32
N GLU A 35 19.48 -3.39 2.42
CA GLU A 35 20.35 -3.44 3.58
C GLU A 35 20.44 -4.85 4.17
N SER A 36 19.29 -5.44 4.49
CA SER A 36 19.25 -6.80 5.04
C SER A 36 19.95 -7.81 4.14
N ILE A 37 19.73 -7.72 2.82
CA ILE A 37 20.32 -8.64 1.83
C ILE A 37 21.82 -8.40 1.71
N LEU A 38 22.26 -7.16 1.54
CA LEU A 38 23.67 -6.82 1.31
C LEU A 38 24.53 -7.07 2.53
N ARG A 39 24.04 -6.75 3.76
CA ARG A 39 24.76 -7.06 5.00
C ARG A 39 24.91 -8.56 5.20
N ARG A 40 23.88 -9.36 4.92
CA ARG A 40 23.96 -10.83 4.97
C ARG A 40 24.95 -11.40 3.95
N TRP A 41 24.95 -10.86 2.73
CA TRP A 41 25.91 -11.25 1.69
C TRP A 41 27.34 -10.87 2.08
N ALA A 42 27.59 -9.68 2.60
CA ALA A 42 28.90 -9.23 3.04
C ALA A 42 29.43 -10.10 4.21
N THR A 43 28.56 -10.44 5.17
CA THR A 43 28.88 -11.34 6.28
C THR A 43 29.25 -12.73 5.75
N TRP A 44 28.45 -13.28 4.84
CA TRP A 44 28.73 -14.58 4.21
C TRP A 44 30.07 -14.60 3.47
N LEU A 45 30.39 -13.56 2.68
CA LEU A 45 31.70 -13.44 2.03
C LEU A 45 32.86 -13.42 3.03
N LYS A 46 32.71 -12.72 4.15
CA LYS A 46 33.71 -12.65 5.19
C LYS A 46 33.91 -14.01 5.88
N GLU A 47 32.83 -14.71 6.20
CA GLU A 47 32.86 -15.97 6.94
C GLU A 47 33.34 -17.14 6.08
N GLU A 48 32.83 -17.29 4.87
CA GLU A 48 33.11 -18.43 4.01
C GLU A 48 34.34 -18.26 3.10
N HIS A 49 34.69 -16.99 2.78
CA HIS A 49 35.78 -16.70 1.83
C HIS A 49 36.87 -15.78 2.40
N ALA A 50 36.75 -15.36 3.67
CA ALA A 50 37.63 -14.36 4.30
C ALA A 50 37.79 -13.06 3.48
N LEU A 51 36.74 -12.70 2.70
CA LEU A 51 36.74 -11.62 1.73
C LEU A 51 36.06 -10.38 2.30
N THR A 52 36.82 -9.28 2.39
CA THR A 52 36.33 -7.98 2.90
C THR A 52 36.53 -6.84 1.90
N SER A 53 37.34 -7.04 0.86
CA SER A 53 37.66 -6.03 -0.15
C SER A 53 36.90 -6.26 -1.45
N LEU A 54 36.34 -5.18 -2.03
CA LEU A 54 35.67 -5.22 -3.33
C LEU A 54 36.62 -5.60 -4.46
N PHE A 55 37.89 -5.20 -4.38
CA PHE A 55 38.88 -5.46 -5.43
C PHE A 55 39.26 -6.94 -5.54
N ALA A 56 39.10 -7.72 -4.46
CA ALA A 56 39.37 -9.14 -4.45
C ALA A 56 38.12 -9.97 -4.83
N LEU A 57 36.99 -9.33 -5.15
CA LEU A 57 35.76 -10.02 -5.51
C LEU A 57 35.83 -10.50 -6.96
N GLU A 58 35.73 -11.80 -7.16
CA GLU A 58 35.79 -12.46 -8.45
C GLU A 58 34.48 -13.14 -8.85
N VAL A 59 34.38 -13.57 -10.10
CA VAL A 59 33.23 -14.31 -10.66
C VAL A 59 32.96 -15.60 -9.87
N ASP A 60 34.03 -16.30 -9.41
CA ASP A 60 33.88 -17.53 -8.66
C ASP A 60 33.26 -17.34 -7.28
N HIS A 61 33.48 -16.21 -6.61
CA HIS A 61 32.79 -15.86 -5.38
C HIS A 61 31.28 -15.65 -5.63
N MET A 62 30.93 -15.03 -6.74
CA MET A 62 29.52 -14.82 -7.09
C MET A 62 28.82 -16.12 -7.51
N ARG A 63 29.55 -17.04 -8.16
CA ARG A 63 29.05 -18.39 -8.44
C ARG A 63 28.83 -19.18 -7.16
N ALA A 64 29.78 -19.12 -6.20
CA ALA A 64 29.63 -19.76 -4.90
C ALA A 64 28.43 -19.21 -4.13
N TYR A 65 28.16 -17.90 -4.24
CA TYR A 65 26.95 -17.30 -3.64
C TYR A 65 25.66 -17.81 -4.30
N ALA A 66 25.63 -17.94 -5.63
CA ALA A 66 24.50 -18.53 -6.34
C ALA A 66 24.24 -19.99 -5.91
N GLU A 67 25.30 -20.77 -5.71
CA GLU A 67 25.23 -22.15 -5.19
C GLU A 67 24.69 -22.19 -3.74
N GLU A 68 25.10 -21.23 -2.89
CA GLU A 68 24.56 -21.13 -1.53
C GLU A 68 23.07 -20.79 -1.53
N LEU A 69 22.64 -19.87 -2.37
CA LEU A 69 21.22 -19.53 -2.53
C LEU A 69 20.41 -20.75 -3.02
N ARG A 70 20.97 -21.55 -3.95
CA ARG A 70 20.36 -22.80 -4.40
C ARG A 70 20.23 -23.79 -3.26
N ARG A 71 21.30 -24.04 -2.49
CA ARG A 71 21.29 -24.95 -1.34
C ARG A 71 20.22 -24.55 -0.30
N ARG A 72 20.07 -23.24 -0.04
CA ARG A 72 19.01 -22.74 0.87
C ARG A 72 17.61 -22.95 0.32
N THR A 73 17.47 -22.85 -1.01
CA THR A 73 16.19 -23.16 -1.67
C THR A 73 15.86 -24.65 -1.57
N GLU A 74 16.84 -25.54 -1.78
CA GLU A 74 16.68 -27.00 -1.65
C GLU A 74 16.32 -27.42 -0.21
N ARG A 75 16.79 -26.68 0.81
CA ARG A 75 16.42 -26.87 2.22
C ARG A 75 15.07 -26.25 2.60
N GLY A 76 14.40 -25.56 1.67
CA GLY A 76 13.12 -24.89 1.93
C GLY A 76 13.23 -23.59 2.73
N GLU A 77 14.44 -23.04 2.94
CA GLU A 77 14.64 -21.76 3.62
C GLU A 77 14.19 -20.58 2.74
N TYR A 78 14.33 -20.71 1.43
CA TYR A 78 13.93 -19.71 0.43
C TYR A 78 13.12 -20.34 -0.70
N THR A 79 12.26 -19.53 -1.32
CA THR A 79 11.74 -19.86 -2.65
C THR A 79 12.78 -19.51 -3.72
N ALA A 80 12.72 -20.14 -4.89
CA ALA A 80 13.58 -19.79 -6.02
C ALA A 80 13.45 -18.29 -6.42
N SER A 81 12.24 -17.72 -6.33
CA SER A 81 11.98 -16.29 -6.53
C SER A 81 12.70 -15.41 -5.49
N THR A 82 12.72 -15.83 -4.23
CA THR A 82 13.45 -15.13 -3.16
C THR A 82 14.94 -15.15 -3.39
N ALA A 83 15.51 -16.32 -3.76
CA ALA A 83 16.91 -16.49 -4.10
C ALA A 83 17.32 -15.59 -5.29
N GLY A 84 16.50 -15.58 -6.35
CA GLY A 84 16.69 -14.69 -7.50
C GLY A 84 16.67 -13.21 -7.13
N THR A 85 15.78 -12.81 -6.21
CA THR A 85 15.70 -11.42 -5.69
C THR A 85 16.98 -11.06 -4.92
N TYR A 86 17.46 -11.94 -4.06
CA TYR A 86 18.69 -11.71 -3.28
C TYR A 86 19.90 -11.53 -4.20
N TYR A 87 20.06 -12.41 -5.18
CA TYR A 87 21.12 -12.26 -6.16
C TYR A 87 21.00 -10.98 -7.00
N ALA A 88 19.80 -10.62 -7.44
CA ALA A 88 19.55 -9.42 -8.23
C ALA A 88 19.89 -8.13 -7.45
N VAL A 89 19.64 -8.06 -6.13
CA VAL A 89 20.04 -6.93 -5.29
C VAL A 89 21.56 -6.80 -5.22
N VAL A 90 22.27 -7.89 -5.00
CA VAL A 90 23.75 -7.89 -4.99
C VAL A 90 24.28 -7.48 -6.36
N ARG A 91 23.73 -8.03 -7.46
CA ARG A 91 24.11 -7.64 -8.83
C ARG A 91 23.87 -6.15 -9.10
N ALA A 92 22.77 -5.60 -8.60
CA ALA A 92 22.46 -4.16 -8.72
C ALA A 92 23.46 -3.29 -7.97
N PHE A 93 23.83 -3.68 -6.75
CA PHE A 93 24.88 -3.02 -5.96
C PHE A 93 26.23 -3.02 -6.70
N LEU A 94 26.68 -4.18 -7.18
CA LEU A 94 27.94 -4.28 -7.92
C LEU A 94 27.93 -3.50 -9.24
N SER A 95 26.77 -3.44 -9.92
CA SER A 95 26.60 -2.56 -11.10
C SER A 95 26.70 -1.07 -10.73
N TRP A 96 26.30 -0.69 -9.53
CA TRP A 96 26.50 0.67 -9.04
C TRP A 96 27.98 0.95 -8.76
N CYS A 97 28.72 0.00 -8.18
CA CYS A 97 30.17 0.10 -7.97
C CYS A 97 30.93 0.27 -9.32
N VAL A 98 30.49 -0.44 -10.37
CA VAL A 98 31.05 -0.26 -11.72
C VAL A 98 30.78 1.16 -12.27
N ARG A 99 29.55 1.65 -12.17
CA ARG A 99 29.21 3.01 -12.62
C ARG A 99 29.93 4.10 -11.82
N GLY A 100 30.28 3.84 -10.58
CA GLY A 100 31.08 4.71 -9.72
C GLY A 100 32.61 4.60 -9.96
N GLY A 101 33.04 3.75 -10.88
CA GLY A 101 34.48 3.55 -11.19
C GLY A 101 35.25 2.77 -10.10
N VAL A 102 34.55 2.16 -9.13
CA VAL A 102 35.17 1.34 -8.08
C VAL A 102 35.58 -0.04 -8.62
N LEU A 103 34.77 -0.60 -9.51
CA LEU A 103 35.03 -1.87 -10.18
C LEU A 103 35.08 -1.64 -11.70
N GLU A 104 35.95 -2.35 -12.39
CA GLU A 104 36.00 -2.31 -13.86
C GLU A 104 34.81 -3.05 -14.50
N ARG A 105 34.38 -4.15 -13.91
CA ARG A 105 33.27 -4.99 -14.38
C ARG A 105 32.52 -5.59 -13.20
N ASN A 106 31.27 -5.95 -13.45
CA ASN A 106 30.44 -6.60 -12.46
C ASN A 106 30.62 -8.13 -12.48
N PRO A 107 31.23 -8.73 -11.45
CA PRO A 107 31.44 -10.17 -11.43
C PRO A 107 30.14 -10.98 -11.30
N ALA A 108 29.06 -10.38 -10.80
CA ALA A 108 27.74 -11.02 -10.69
C ALA A 108 26.93 -10.99 -11.98
N ALA A 109 27.37 -10.28 -13.02
CA ALA A 109 26.62 -10.13 -14.27
C ALA A 109 27.16 -11.03 -15.39
N THR A 110 27.70 -12.19 -15.04
CA THR A 110 28.21 -13.16 -16.00
C THR A 110 27.36 -14.43 -15.99
N ASP A 111 27.15 -15.05 -17.14
CA ASP A 111 26.43 -16.33 -17.26
C ASP A 111 27.00 -17.40 -16.32
N ARG A 112 28.34 -17.42 -16.16
CA ARG A 112 29.03 -18.33 -15.26
C ARG A 112 28.64 -18.12 -13.78
N ALA A 113 28.47 -16.89 -13.36
CA ALA A 113 28.08 -16.57 -11.99
C ALA A 113 26.61 -16.91 -11.72
N GLU A 114 25.74 -16.77 -12.71
CA GLU A 114 24.31 -17.02 -12.61
C GLU A 114 23.89 -18.49 -12.88
N ALA A 115 24.79 -19.31 -13.45
CA ALA A 115 24.48 -20.65 -13.95
C ALA A 115 23.87 -21.61 -12.91
N THR A 116 24.14 -21.39 -11.62
CA THR A 116 23.68 -22.25 -10.53
C THR A 116 22.49 -21.67 -9.73
N LEU A 117 22.00 -20.48 -10.12
CA LEU A 117 20.81 -19.92 -9.48
C LEU A 117 19.60 -20.85 -9.68
N PRO A 118 18.80 -21.04 -8.63
CA PRO A 118 17.57 -21.81 -8.76
C PRO A 118 16.64 -21.11 -9.74
N THR A 119 16.19 -21.86 -10.74
CA THR A 119 15.21 -21.38 -11.71
C THR A 119 13.87 -21.28 -10.99
N ALA A 120 13.35 -20.07 -10.84
CA ALA A 120 11.95 -19.93 -10.46
C ALA A 120 11.12 -20.58 -11.57
N ASP A 121 10.20 -21.46 -11.20
CA ASP A 121 9.16 -21.87 -12.14
C ASP A 121 8.55 -20.59 -12.72
N THR A 122 8.77 -20.39 -14.02
CA THR A 122 8.35 -19.19 -14.75
C THR A 122 6.84 -19.14 -14.98
N ARG A 123 6.06 -19.89 -14.22
CA ARG A 123 4.68 -19.48 -14.04
C ARG A 123 4.74 -18.16 -13.29
N PRO A 124 4.30 -17.05 -13.89
CA PRO A 124 4.03 -15.88 -13.12
C PRO A 124 3.20 -16.38 -11.93
N SER A 125 3.66 -16.19 -10.70
CA SER A 125 2.76 -16.38 -9.57
C SER A 125 1.61 -15.45 -9.90
N ASP A 126 0.50 -16.03 -10.32
CA ASP A 126 -0.69 -15.30 -10.71
C ASP A 126 -1.35 -14.87 -9.40
N ASP A 127 -0.59 -14.04 -8.64
CA ASP A 127 -1.03 -13.40 -7.40
C ASP A 127 -2.14 -12.37 -7.68
N SER A 128 -2.60 -12.29 -8.94
CA SER A 128 -3.72 -11.45 -9.33
C SER A 128 -5.05 -12.16 -9.05
N TRP A 129 -6.01 -11.39 -8.61
CA TRP A 129 -7.35 -11.90 -8.35
C TRP A 129 -8.01 -12.38 -9.63
N THR A 130 -8.42 -13.63 -9.70
CA THR A 130 -9.20 -14.13 -10.85
C THR A 130 -10.57 -13.45 -10.89
N ALA A 131 -11.23 -13.51 -12.05
CA ALA A 131 -12.56 -12.93 -12.21
C ALA A 131 -13.60 -13.57 -11.28
N ASP A 132 -13.46 -14.87 -10.98
CA ASP A 132 -14.37 -15.58 -10.09
C ASP A 132 -14.12 -15.22 -8.64
N GLN A 133 -12.88 -15.23 -8.17
CA GLN A 133 -12.47 -14.81 -6.84
C GLN A 133 -12.93 -13.37 -6.54
N ARG A 134 -12.76 -12.46 -7.51
CA ARG A 134 -13.26 -11.08 -7.38
C ARG A 134 -14.76 -11.03 -7.18
N ARG A 135 -15.52 -11.73 -8.05
CA ARG A 135 -17.00 -11.74 -7.98
C ARG A 135 -17.49 -12.31 -6.67
N GLU A 136 -16.85 -13.36 -6.18
CA GLU A 136 -17.23 -14.01 -4.94
C GLU A 136 -16.97 -13.11 -3.73
N LEU A 137 -15.76 -12.55 -3.60
CA LEU A 137 -15.44 -11.65 -2.51
C LEU A 137 -16.29 -10.36 -2.56
N GLU A 138 -16.48 -9.77 -3.75
CA GLU A 138 -17.29 -8.56 -3.91
C GLU A 138 -18.77 -8.82 -3.58
N ARG A 139 -19.33 -9.97 -3.99
CA ARG A 139 -20.68 -10.38 -3.60
C ARG A 139 -20.83 -10.48 -2.09
N TYR A 140 -19.90 -11.16 -1.43
CA TYR A 140 -19.91 -11.33 0.02
C TYR A 140 -19.88 -9.97 0.75
N VAL A 141 -18.93 -9.10 0.45
CA VAL A 141 -18.84 -7.81 1.16
C VAL A 141 -20.03 -6.90 0.88
N ARG A 142 -20.65 -6.99 -0.32
CA ARG A 142 -21.86 -6.25 -0.67
C ARG A 142 -23.08 -6.75 0.13
N GLU A 143 -23.25 -8.06 0.26
CA GLU A 143 -24.31 -8.67 1.07
C GLU A 143 -24.19 -8.23 2.54
N ARG A 144 -22.96 -8.22 3.10
CA ARG A 144 -22.69 -7.74 4.45
C ARG A 144 -23.05 -6.26 4.66
N VAL A 145 -22.92 -5.43 3.64
CA VAL A 145 -23.38 -4.02 3.72
C VAL A 145 -24.90 -3.96 3.82
N LEU A 146 -25.63 -4.76 3.06
CA LEU A 146 -27.12 -4.81 3.09
C LEU A 146 -27.61 -5.31 4.46
N GLU A 147 -26.95 -6.31 5.04
CA GLU A 147 -27.27 -6.80 6.38
C GLU A 147 -27.03 -5.76 7.47
N ALA A 148 -25.97 -4.94 7.33
CA ALA A 148 -25.60 -3.93 8.30
C ALA A 148 -26.47 -2.65 8.25
N ASP A 149 -27.27 -2.46 7.19
CA ASP A 149 -28.18 -1.31 7.11
C ASP A 149 -29.27 -1.34 8.22
N ALA A 150 -29.53 -2.51 8.80
CA ALA A 150 -30.43 -2.71 9.93
C ALA A 150 -29.73 -2.63 11.31
N GLN A 151 -28.41 -2.41 11.36
CA GLN A 151 -27.59 -2.50 12.58
C GLN A 151 -27.02 -1.12 13.00
N SER A 152 -25.99 -1.14 13.87
CA SER A 152 -25.36 0.07 14.37
C SER A 152 -24.60 0.85 13.28
N THR A 153 -24.54 2.19 13.43
CA THR A 153 -23.77 3.09 12.54
C THR A 153 -22.29 2.68 12.46
N SER A 154 -21.71 2.17 13.54
CA SER A 154 -20.32 1.71 13.58
C SER A 154 -20.10 0.46 12.72
N GLU A 155 -21.00 -0.50 12.78
CA GLU A 155 -20.92 -1.70 11.96
C GLU A 155 -21.11 -1.38 10.47
N ARG A 156 -22.11 -0.57 10.15
CA ARG A 156 -22.34 -0.08 8.78
C ARG A 156 -21.11 0.61 8.21
N ARG A 157 -20.44 1.47 8.99
CA ARG A 157 -19.17 2.10 8.58
C ARG A 157 -18.09 1.08 8.28
N THR A 158 -17.95 0.07 9.13
CA THR A 158 -16.96 -1.01 8.94
C THR A 158 -17.22 -1.79 7.65
N ARG A 159 -18.49 -2.19 7.40
CA ARG A 159 -18.85 -2.96 6.20
C ARG A 159 -18.69 -2.16 4.92
N LEU A 160 -19.07 -0.88 4.92
CA LEU A 160 -18.86 0.02 3.78
C LEU A 160 -17.37 0.25 3.52
N ARG A 161 -16.53 0.36 4.56
CA ARG A 161 -15.08 0.45 4.40
C ARG A 161 -14.52 -0.81 3.72
N GLU A 162 -14.91 -1.99 4.19
CA GLU A 162 -14.48 -3.27 3.62
C GLU A 162 -14.92 -3.40 2.17
N TYR A 163 -16.17 -3.06 1.87
CA TYR A 163 -16.66 -3.08 0.48
C TYR A 163 -15.93 -2.07 -0.41
N ALA A 164 -15.71 -0.85 0.04
CA ALA A 164 -14.97 0.17 -0.72
C ALA A 164 -13.53 -0.28 -0.99
N MET A 165 -12.85 -0.85 0.01
CA MET A 165 -11.48 -1.36 -0.13
C MET A 165 -11.41 -2.51 -1.14
N VAL A 166 -12.29 -3.49 -1.04
CA VAL A 166 -12.36 -4.61 -1.98
C VAL A 166 -12.66 -4.10 -3.39
N ALA A 167 -13.63 -3.20 -3.55
CA ALA A 167 -14.01 -2.66 -4.85
C ALA A 167 -12.88 -1.85 -5.52
N VAL A 168 -12.12 -1.06 -4.76
CA VAL A 168 -10.94 -0.35 -5.30
C VAL A 168 -9.88 -1.34 -5.75
N LEU A 169 -9.53 -2.34 -4.93
CA LEU A 169 -8.53 -3.35 -5.29
C LEU A 169 -8.97 -4.26 -6.44
N ALA A 170 -10.27 -4.56 -6.54
CA ALA A 170 -10.85 -5.43 -7.55
C ALA A 170 -11.02 -4.77 -8.91
N HIS A 171 -11.20 -3.46 -8.96
CA HIS A 171 -11.58 -2.74 -10.16
C HIS A 171 -10.64 -1.60 -10.57
N SER A 172 -9.60 -1.33 -9.82
CA SER A 172 -8.55 -0.40 -10.23
C SER A 172 -7.20 -1.13 -10.29
N THR A 173 -6.22 -0.50 -10.96
CA THR A 173 -4.86 -1.03 -11.02
C THR A 173 -3.98 -0.50 -9.87
N VAL A 174 -4.58 0.15 -8.87
CA VAL A 174 -3.90 0.68 -7.69
C VAL A 174 -3.31 -0.45 -6.87
N ARG A 175 -2.05 -0.31 -6.46
CA ARG A 175 -1.36 -1.28 -5.61
C ARG A 175 -1.62 -1.01 -4.14
N GLY A 176 -1.55 -2.05 -3.31
CA GLY A 176 -1.70 -1.89 -1.87
C GLY A 176 -0.74 -0.85 -1.26
N ALA A 177 0.53 -0.83 -1.69
CA ALA A 177 1.50 0.17 -1.24
C ALA A 177 1.25 1.59 -1.76
N GLU A 178 0.34 1.77 -2.71
CA GLU A 178 -0.11 3.07 -3.23
C GLU A 178 -1.37 3.56 -2.50
N LEU A 179 -2.18 2.62 -2.00
CA LEU A 179 -3.45 2.89 -1.34
C LEU A 179 -3.32 2.95 0.20
N PHE A 180 -2.47 2.11 0.76
CA PHE A 180 -2.29 1.95 2.20
C PHE A 180 -0.92 2.46 2.65
N ARG A 181 -0.81 2.77 3.93
CA ARG A 181 0.45 3.21 4.52
C ARG A 181 1.49 2.08 4.51
N VAL A 182 2.72 2.44 4.17
CA VAL A 182 3.91 1.59 4.29
C VAL A 182 4.78 2.17 5.41
N PRO A 183 4.87 1.53 6.58
CA PRO A 183 5.58 2.11 7.72
C PRO A 183 7.05 2.44 7.47
N GLU A 184 7.69 1.69 6.57
CA GLU A 184 9.10 1.82 6.20
C GLU A 184 9.35 2.87 5.09
N ASP A 185 8.32 3.59 4.64
CA ASP A 185 8.42 4.60 3.58
C ASP A 185 7.56 5.81 3.92
N ASP A 186 8.17 6.87 4.45
CA ASP A 186 7.51 8.10 4.90
C ASP A 186 6.75 8.84 3.78
N ARG A 187 7.05 8.54 2.53
CA ARG A 187 6.32 9.07 1.36
C ARG A 187 5.04 8.30 1.06
N ARG A 188 4.84 7.12 1.68
CA ARG A 188 3.68 6.25 1.49
C ARG A 188 2.80 6.24 2.72
N THR A 189 2.22 7.41 3.00
CA THR A 189 1.33 7.62 4.15
C THR A 189 -0.07 7.02 3.96
N GLY A 190 -0.36 6.51 2.76
CA GLY A 190 -1.67 6.06 2.31
C GLY A 190 -2.42 7.16 1.56
N ALA A 191 -3.29 6.77 0.63
CA ALA A 191 -4.09 7.70 -0.16
C ALA A 191 -5.15 8.41 0.71
N THR A 192 -5.39 9.68 0.42
CA THR A 192 -6.33 10.56 1.09
C THR A 192 -7.54 10.89 0.19
N TRP A 193 -8.53 11.59 0.73
CA TRP A 193 -9.66 12.05 -0.07
C TRP A 193 -9.29 13.17 -1.04
N ASP A 194 -8.19 13.90 -0.83
CA ASP A 194 -7.63 14.87 -1.79
C ASP A 194 -7.05 14.19 -3.04
N ASP A 195 -6.66 12.92 -2.91
CA ASP A 195 -6.12 12.16 -4.03
C ASP A 195 -7.20 11.62 -4.98
N VAL A 196 -8.48 11.67 -4.60
CA VAL A 196 -9.58 11.11 -5.39
C VAL A 196 -10.33 12.18 -6.15
N ASP A 197 -10.23 12.18 -7.46
CA ASP A 197 -11.09 12.95 -8.31
C ASP A 197 -12.29 12.12 -8.79
N PHE A 198 -13.42 12.33 -8.14
CA PHE A 198 -14.68 11.68 -8.50
C PHE A 198 -15.26 12.16 -9.83
N TYR A 199 -14.85 13.32 -10.32
CA TYR A 199 -15.33 13.88 -11.59
C TYR A 199 -14.63 13.21 -12.77
N THR A 200 -13.30 13.23 -12.79
CA THR A 200 -12.51 12.55 -13.82
C THR A 200 -12.50 11.03 -13.65
N GLY A 201 -12.78 10.54 -12.43
CA GLY A 201 -12.71 9.13 -12.09
C GLY A 201 -11.29 8.62 -12.00
N THR A 202 -10.43 9.36 -11.33
CA THR A 202 -9.03 8.99 -11.09
C THR A 202 -8.68 9.06 -9.61
N ILE A 203 -7.62 8.37 -9.25
CA ILE A 203 -6.94 8.48 -7.97
C ILE A 203 -5.48 8.76 -8.21
N ARG A 204 -4.93 9.78 -7.54
CA ARG A 204 -3.53 10.12 -7.59
C ARG A 204 -2.74 9.29 -6.59
N VAL A 205 -1.70 8.63 -7.04
CA VAL A 205 -0.90 7.72 -6.21
C VAL A 205 0.59 7.92 -6.45
N LEU A 206 1.41 7.61 -5.45
CA LEU A 206 2.85 7.53 -5.61
C LEU A 206 3.20 6.18 -6.26
N GLY A 207 3.43 6.19 -7.57
CA GLY A 207 3.72 5.00 -8.37
C GLY A 207 5.04 4.30 -7.99
N LYS A 208 5.32 3.16 -8.64
CA LYS A 208 6.60 2.44 -8.47
C LYS A 208 7.79 3.28 -8.96
N SER A 209 7.57 4.18 -9.93
CA SER A 209 8.55 5.13 -10.46
C SER A 209 8.96 6.22 -9.46
N GLN A 210 8.37 6.24 -8.25
CA GLN A 210 8.51 7.30 -7.26
C GLN A 210 7.98 8.67 -7.75
N ARG A 211 7.07 8.65 -8.71
CA ARG A 211 6.37 9.83 -9.24
C ARG A 211 4.88 9.69 -8.95
N LEU A 212 4.21 10.83 -8.84
CA LEU A 212 2.75 10.87 -8.75
C LEU A 212 2.16 10.50 -10.12
N GLU A 213 1.21 9.58 -10.11
CA GLU A 213 0.53 9.04 -11.28
C GLU A 213 -0.98 9.05 -11.03
N ASP A 214 -1.76 9.43 -12.02
CA ASP A 214 -3.22 9.36 -11.95
C ASP A 214 -3.68 7.99 -12.49
N VAL A 215 -4.29 7.20 -11.62
CA VAL A 215 -4.77 5.85 -11.93
C VAL A 215 -6.29 5.88 -12.12
N PRO A 216 -6.84 5.26 -13.18
CA PRO A 216 -8.28 5.18 -13.39
C PRO A 216 -9.00 4.50 -12.23
N LEU A 217 -10.09 5.12 -11.78
CA LEU A 217 -10.99 4.62 -10.76
C LEU A 217 -12.39 4.39 -11.41
N PRO A 218 -12.68 3.18 -11.92
CA PRO A 218 -13.93 2.89 -12.63
C PRO A 218 -15.16 3.06 -11.74
N ALA A 219 -16.33 3.21 -12.34
CA ALA A 219 -17.59 3.39 -11.62
C ALA A 219 -17.86 2.31 -10.56
N ARG A 220 -17.45 1.07 -10.84
CA ARG A 220 -17.57 -0.06 -9.90
C ARG A 220 -16.75 0.14 -8.61
N ALA A 221 -15.63 0.85 -8.68
CA ALA A 221 -14.84 1.23 -7.50
C ALA A 221 -15.34 2.55 -6.89
N ARG A 222 -15.70 3.53 -7.73
CA ARG A 222 -16.15 4.87 -7.27
C ARG A 222 -17.42 4.84 -6.45
N THR A 223 -18.42 4.05 -6.87
CA THR A 223 -19.74 4.02 -6.20
C THR A 223 -19.62 3.53 -4.74
N PRO A 224 -18.99 2.38 -4.43
CA PRO A 224 -18.76 1.97 -3.05
C PRO A 224 -17.90 2.98 -2.26
N LEU A 225 -16.90 3.58 -2.90
CA LEU A 225 -16.03 4.55 -2.25
C LEU A 225 -16.80 5.83 -1.87
N ARG A 226 -17.67 6.35 -2.74
CA ARG A 226 -18.57 7.48 -2.43
C ARG A 226 -19.51 7.18 -1.26
N ARG A 227 -20.13 6.00 -1.26
CA ARG A 227 -21.02 5.57 -0.16
C ARG A 227 -20.26 5.51 1.16
N TYR A 228 -19.05 4.97 1.13
CA TYR A 228 -18.21 4.93 2.33
C TYR A 228 -17.82 6.34 2.81
N ARG A 229 -17.47 7.26 1.91
CA ARG A 229 -17.17 8.66 2.26
C ARG A 229 -18.31 9.32 3.03
N VAL A 230 -19.55 9.14 2.58
CA VAL A 230 -20.73 9.71 3.24
C VAL A 230 -20.88 9.21 4.67
N VAL A 231 -20.65 7.92 4.91
CA VAL A 231 -20.77 7.33 6.25
C VAL A 231 -19.52 7.56 7.12
N LEU A 232 -18.35 7.65 6.49
CA LEU A 232 -17.13 8.05 7.19
C LEU A 232 -17.21 9.49 7.65
N ASP A 233 -17.80 10.36 6.82
CA ASP A 233 -17.93 11.80 7.07
C ASP A 233 -16.62 12.42 7.57
N PRO A 234 -15.54 12.42 6.75
CA PRO A 234 -14.25 12.91 7.18
C PRO A 234 -14.31 14.43 7.38
N PRO A 235 -13.72 14.99 8.47
CA PRO A 235 -13.70 16.43 8.75
C PRO A 235 -13.04 17.27 7.66
N SER A 236 -12.11 16.66 6.90
CA SER A 236 -11.36 17.31 5.83
C SER A 236 -10.91 16.29 4.79
N ASN A 237 -10.45 16.76 3.64
CA ASN A 237 -10.03 15.88 2.56
C ASN A 237 -8.61 15.29 2.74
N ASP A 238 -7.81 15.81 3.65
CA ASP A 238 -6.51 15.24 4.05
C ASP A 238 -6.64 13.95 4.87
N TRP A 239 -7.88 13.60 5.27
CA TRP A 239 -8.13 12.31 5.90
C TRP A 239 -7.82 11.16 4.96
N PRO A 240 -7.22 10.06 5.48
CA PRO A 240 -6.96 8.87 4.65
C PRO A 240 -8.26 8.25 4.15
N LEU A 241 -8.22 7.67 2.96
CA LEU A 241 -9.34 6.90 2.42
C LEU A 241 -9.74 5.76 3.36
N PHE A 242 -8.75 5.11 3.95
CA PHE A 242 -8.95 4.00 4.87
C PHE A 242 -8.19 4.26 6.17
N PRO A 243 -8.78 5.04 7.11
CA PRO A 243 -8.17 5.29 8.40
C PRO A 243 -7.98 3.99 9.19
N THR A 244 -6.91 3.93 10.00
CA THR A 244 -6.73 2.82 10.91
C THR A 244 -7.81 2.77 11.97
N GLY A 245 -8.18 1.55 12.41
CA GLY A 245 -9.00 1.34 13.61
C GLY A 245 -8.16 1.05 14.86
N HIS A 246 -6.81 1.08 14.77
CA HIS A 246 -5.93 0.77 15.89
C HIS A 246 -5.82 1.97 16.83
N ALA A 247 -6.54 1.91 17.94
CA ALA A 247 -6.64 3.00 18.90
C ALA A 247 -5.29 3.55 19.39
N PRO A 248 -4.26 2.72 19.70
CA PRO A 248 -2.96 3.23 20.08
C PRO A 248 -2.27 4.09 19.00
N SER A 249 -2.42 3.72 17.72
CA SER A 249 -1.84 4.50 16.61
C SER A 249 -2.55 5.84 16.44
N ILE A 250 -3.86 5.87 16.65
CA ILE A 250 -4.64 7.12 16.59
C ILE A 250 -4.25 8.01 17.77
N ALA A 251 -4.19 7.47 19.00
CA ALA A 251 -3.79 8.20 20.18
C ALA A 251 -2.37 8.78 20.05
N ALA A 252 -1.42 8.00 19.52
CA ALA A 252 -0.07 8.48 19.25
C ALA A 252 -0.06 9.67 18.28
N ARG A 253 -0.87 9.62 17.21
CA ARG A 253 -0.99 10.72 16.26
C ARG A 253 -1.64 11.96 16.89
N VAL A 254 -2.68 11.76 17.69
CA VAL A 254 -3.34 12.85 18.43
C VAL A 254 -2.36 13.54 19.37
N ARG A 255 -1.58 12.77 20.16
CA ARG A 255 -0.53 13.31 21.03
C ARG A 255 0.47 14.16 20.25
N SER A 256 1.02 13.62 19.18
CA SER A 256 2.01 14.32 18.36
C SER A 256 1.47 15.66 17.85
N VAL A 257 0.26 15.68 17.30
CA VAL A 257 -0.31 16.90 16.73
C VAL A 257 -0.71 17.93 17.82
N LEU A 258 -1.21 17.47 18.97
CA LEU A 258 -1.53 18.38 20.06
C LEU A 258 -0.27 18.99 20.69
N ASP A 259 0.79 18.20 20.84
CA ASP A 259 2.11 18.68 21.26
C ASP A 259 2.67 19.73 20.28
N GLU A 260 2.65 19.43 18.97
CA GLU A 260 3.01 20.39 17.91
C GLU A 260 2.17 21.70 17.93
N ARG A 261 0.92 21.63 18.44
CA ARG A 261 0.02 22.78 18.63
C ARG A 261 0.25 23.51 19.96
N GLY A 262 1.17 23.03 20.80
CA GLY A 262 1.58 23.67 22.06
C GLY A 262 0.77 23.27 23.28
N HIS A 263 0.00 22.15 23.23
CA HIS A 263 -0.63 21.58 24.43
C HIS A 263 0.41 20.86 25.28
N ASP A 264 0.30 20.96 26.60
CA ASP A 264 1.16 20.21 27.50
C ASP A 264 0.71 18.73 27.67
N GLU A 265 1.60 17.87 28.15
CA GLU A 265 1.34 16.42 28.27
C GLU A 265 0.14 16.12 29.19
N ARG A 266 -0.10 16.91 30.23
CA ARG A 266 -1.22 16.72 31.16
C ARG A 266 -2.55 17.08 30.50
N GLU A 267 -2.58 18.15 29.73
CA GLU A 267 -3.76 18.54 28.94
C GLU A 267 -4.09 17.47 27.91
N ILE A 268 -3.08 16.93 27.23
CA ILE A 268 -3.28 15.88 26.21
C ILE A 268 -3.82 14.60 26.85
N GLU A 269 -3.27 14.16 27.98
CA GLU A 269 -3.76 12.96 28.67
C GLU A 269 -5.17 13.16 29.21
N ALA A 270 -5.49 14.31 29.77
CA ALA A 270 -6.87 14.63 30.20
C ALA A 270 -7.88 14.57 29.05
N LEU A 271 -7.53 15.08 27.85
CA LEU A 271 -8.38 15.01 26.67
C LEU A 271 -8.58 13.55 26.18
N LEU A 272 -7.55 12.70 26.32
CA LEU A 272 -7.61 11.28 25.93
C LEU A 272 -8.31 10.40 26.97
N GLU A 273 -8.45 10.86 28.22
CA GLU A 273 -9.28 10.23 29.25
C GLU A 273 -10.77 10.54 29.06
N ASP A 274 -11.10 11.76 28.61
CA ASP A 274 -12.48 12.22 28.42
C ASP A 274 -13.14 11.72 27.15
N ALA A 275 -12.35 11.43 26.09
CA ALA A 275 -12.87 10.99 24.79
C ALA A 275 -12.01 9.90 24.17
N THR A 276 -12.60 9.07 23.31
CA THR A 276 -11.80 8.14 22.49
C THR A 276 -10.86 8.90 21.56
N ALA A 277 -9.70 8.32 21.29
CA ALA A 277 -8.71 8.95 20.38
C ALA A 277 -9.30 9.30 18.99
N MET A 278 -10.27 8.53 18.50
CA MET A 278 -10.94 8.80 17.22
C MET A 278 -11.94 9.97 17.33
N GLU A 279 -12.68 10.09 18.42
CA GLU A 279 -13.58 11.22 18.65
C GLU A 279 -12.78 12.51 18.78
N LEU A 280 -11.72 12.48 19.57
CA LEU A 280 -10.82 13.62 19.72
C LEU A 280 -10.15 14.01 18.39
N ALA A 281 -9.73 13.02 17.60
CA ALA A 281 -9.17 13.26 16.27
C ALA A 281 -10.18 13.98 15.35
N ARG A 282 -11.47 13.59 15.42
CA ARG A 282 -12.55 14.26 14.66
C ARG A 282 -12.80 15.68 15.15
N GLU A 283 -12.97 15.83 16.46
CA GLU A 283 -13.25 17.13 17.08
C GLU A 283 -12.16 18.16 16.79
N ARG A 284 -10.90 17.74 16.87
CA ARG A 284 -9.73 18.59 16.66
C ARG A 284 -9.26 18.67 15.21
N SER A 285 -9.99 18.05 14.28
CA SER A 285 -9.61 17.94 12.85
C SER A 285 -8.18 17.43 12.69
N ILE A 286 -7.86 16.33 13.37
CA ILE A 286 -6.57 15.63 13.28
C ILE A 286 -6.78 14.41 12.43
N ALA A 287 -6.14 14.37 11.24
CA ALA A 287 -6.21 13.20 10.38
C ALA A 287 -5.50 11.99 11.03
N PRO A 288 -6.23 10.87 11.28
CA PRO A 288 -5.62 9.66 11.83
C PRO A 288 -4.70 9.02 10.79
N PRO A 289 -3.78 8.13 11.20
CA PRO A 289 -3.00 7.38 10.23
C PRO A 289 -3.87 6.51 9.33
N ALA A 290 -3.45 6.30 8.07
CA ALA A 290 -4.05 5.29 7.22
C ALA A 290 -3.74 3.88 7.76
N ILE A 291 -4.62 2.92 7.42
CA ILE A 291 -4.32 1.51 7.65
C ILE A 291 -3.05 1.11 6.91
N THR A 292 -2.23 0.27 7.52
CA THR A 292 -1.01 -0.24 6.90
C THR A 292 -1.31 -1.31 5.85
N THR A 293 -0.37 -1.56 4.95
CA THR A 293 -0.45 -2.69 4.01
C THR A 293 -0.66 -4.02 4.72
N GLU A 294 -0.07 -4.22 5.90
CA GLU A 294 -0.27 -5.42 6.71
C GLU A 294 -1.66 -5.48 7.35
N GLY A 295 -2.17 -4.34 7.83
CA GLY A 295 -3.55 -4.25 8.30
C GLY A 295 -4.56 -4.55 7.20
N ALA A 296 -4.31 -4.09 5.98
CA ALA A 296 -5.15 -4.42 4.83
C ALA A 296 -5.08 -5.92 4.46
N ARG A 297 -3.90 -6.55 4.55
CA ARG A 297 -3.75 -8.01 4.38
C ARG A 297 -4.56 -8.79 5.40
N SER A 298 -4.49 -8.40 6.67
CA SER A 298 -5.26 -9.04 7.74
C SER A 298 -6.77 -8.96 7.50
N ILE A 299 -7.26 -7.81 7.00
CA ILE A 299 -8.67 -7.66 6.64
C ILE A 299 -9.03 -8.57 5.46
N LEU A 300 -8.24 -8.57 4.38
CA LEU A 300 -8.51 -9.40 3.20
C LEU A 300 -8.47 -10.89 3.54
N LYS A 301 -7.50 -11.32 4.35
CA LYS A 301 -7.43 -12.70 4.83
C LYS A 301 -8.73 -13.11 5.53
N ARG A 302 -9.16 -12.33 6.51
CA ARG A 302 -10.42 -12.57 7.23
C ARG A 302 -11.65 -12.57 6.31
N LEU A 303 -11.69 -11.68 5.32
CA LEU A 303 -12.79 -11.61 4.36
C LEU A 303 -12.79 -12.81 3.41
N CYS A 304 -11.64 -13.26 2.92
CA CYS A 304 -11.52 -14.46 2.08
C CYS A 304 -11.93 -15.72 2.83
N GLU A 305 -11.48 -15.87 4.08
CA GLU A 305 -11.89 -16.98 4.96
C GLU A 305 -13.40 -17.00 5.18
N ALA A 306 -13.99 -15.85 5.49
CA ALA A 306 -15.42 -15.74 5.74
C ALA A 306 -16.29 -15.89 4.48
N ALA A 307 -15.79 -15.47 3.32
CA ALA A 307 -16.46 -15.66 2.03
C ALA A 307 -16.21 -17.04 1.41
N VAL A 308 -15.32 -17.85 2.00
CA VAL A 308 -14.90 -19.17 1.49
C VAL A 308 -14.35 -19.07 0.05
N VAL A 309 -13.59 -17.99 -0.23
CA VAL A 309 -12.97 -17.81 -1.55
C VAL A 309 -11.82 -18.81 -1.69
N ASP A 310 -11.86 -19.60 -2.75
CA ASP A 310 -10.78 -20.55 -3.04
C ASP A 310 -9.55 -19.81 -3.63
N VAL A 311 -8.45 -19.83 -2.88
CA VAL A 311 -7.16 -19.21 -3.24
C VAL A 311 -6.01 -20.17 -2.93
N ASP A 312 -6.18 -21.48 -3.23
CA ASP A 312 -5.16 -22.52 -3.03
C ASP A 312 -4.53 -22.49 -1.62
N GLY A 313 -5.36 -22.33 -0.58
CA GLY A 313 -4.93 -22.28 0.83
C GLY A 313 -4.31 -20.94 1.25
N ASN A 314 -4.42 -19.92 0.43
CA ASN A 314 -3.92 -18.56 0.65
C ASN A 314 -5.09 -17.55 0.74
N TYR A 315 -4.84 -16.27 0.53
CA TYR A 315 -5.86 -15.21 0.51
C TYR A 315 -5.54 -14.18 -0.58
N LEU A 316 -6.56 -13.43 -1.01
CA LEU A 316 -6.40 -12.36 -1.98
C LEU A 316 -5.61 -11.19 -1.37
N THR A 317 -4.42 -10.95 -1.89
CA THR A 317 -3.50 -9.93 -1.37
C THR A 317 -3.85 -8.53 -1.86
N PRO A 318 -3.37 -7.44 -1.21
CA PRO A 318 -3.56 -6.06 -1.68
C PRO A 318 -2.85 -5.74 -3.02
N ARG A 319 -2.38 -6.74 -3.74
CA ARG A 319 -1.84 -6.55 -5.11
C ARG A 319 -2.93 -6.28 -6.13
N GLY A 320 -4.17 -6.67 -5.80
CA GLY A 320 -5.32 -6.43 -6.65
C GLY A 320 -5.24 -7.09 -8.03
N VAL A 321 -5.97 -6.54 -8.97
CA VAL A 321 -6.00 -7.03 -10.36
C VAL A 321 -4.77 -6.58 -11.13
N ARG A 322 -3.98 -7.51 -11.64
CA ARG A 322 -2.83 -7.21 -12.50
C ARG A 322 -3.02 -7.71 -13.93
N ARG A 323 -2.63 -6.87 -14.87
CA ARG A 323 -2.23 -7.10 -16.28
C ARG A 323 -3.24 -7.57 -17.33
N GLU A 324 -4.13 -8.47 -17.11
CA GLU A 324 -5.10 -8.83 -18.17
C GLU A 324 -6.08 -7.70 -18.48
N HIS A 325 -6.24 -6.78 -17.52
CA HIS A 325 -7.17 -5.64 -17.64
C HIS A 325 -6.53 -4.36 -18.14
N ASP A 326 -5.20 -4.22 -18.20
CA ASP A 326 -4.57 -3.00 -18.72
C ASP A 326 -5.01 -2.70 -20.17
N GLU A 327 -5.24 -3.71 -21.00
CA GLU A 327 -5.75 -3.52 -22.36
C GLU A 327 -7.28 -3.34 -22.43
N VAL A 328 -8.03 -4.08 -21.62
CA VAL A 328 -9.49 -3.97 -21.58
C VAL A 328 -9.89 -2.67 -20.89
N TYR A 329 -9.26 -2.29 -19.78
CA TYR A 329 -9.52 -1.02 -19.10
C TYR A 329 -9.01 0.19 -19.87
N ARG A 330 -7.89 0.10 -20.59
CA ARG A 330 -7.51 1.16 -21.54
C ARG A 330 -8.55 1.33 -22.65
N ARG A 331 -9.13 0.26 -23.13
CA ARG A 331 -10.23 0.31 -24.12
C ARG A 331 -11.52 0.85 -23.51
N GLU A 332 -11.89 0.46 -22.30
CA GLU A 332 -13.07 0.99 -21.60
C GLU A 332 -12.86 2.42 -21.11
N ALA A 333 -11.70 2.80 -20.61
CA ALA A 333 -11.39 4.17 -20.23
C ALA A 333 -11.31 5.12 -21.44
N THR A 334 -10.87 4.64 -22.61
CA THR A 334 -10.95 5.39 -23.87
C THR A 334 -12.37 5.40 -24.48
N ALA A 335 -13.17 4.38 -24.24
CA ALA A 335 -14.57 4.32 -24.67
C ALA A 335 -15.51 5.08 -23.72
N SER A 336 -15.15 5.24 -22.45
CA SER A 336 -15.92 5.95 -21.41
C SER A 336 -15.41 7.37 -21.17
N LYS A 337 -15.06 8.10 -22.22
CA LYS A 337 -15.12 9.57 -22.11
C LYS A 337 -16.60 9.89 -21.94
N PRO A 338 -17.06 10.36 -20.75
CA PRO A 338 -18.45 10.71 -20.59
C PRO A 338 -18.77 11.81 -21.61
N THR A 339 -19.67 11.54 -22.52
CA THR A 339 -20.29 12.63 -23.27
C THR A 339 -20.84 13.59 -22.25
N LEU A 340 -20.61 14.88 -22.40
CA LEU A 340 -21.07 15.97 -21.49
C LEU A 340 -22.53 15.78 -21.00
N ARG A 341 -23.39 15.07 -21.76
CA ARG A 341 -24.76 14.75 -21.40
C ARG A 341 -24.89 13.76 -20.21
N ALA A 342 -24.01 12.79 -20.06
CA ALA A 342 -24.09 11.82 -18.94
C ALA A 342 -23.67 12.45 -17.61
N SER A 343 -22.64 13.32 -17.63
CA SER A 343 -22.18 14.02 -16.43
C SER A 343 -23.19 15.05 -15.91
N VAL A 344 -23.94 15.72 -16.82
CA VAL A 344 -25.01 16.67 -16.46
C VAL A 344 -26.22 15.95 -15.85
N LEU A 345 -26.56 14.75 -16.35
CA LEU A 345 -27.65 13.94 -15.79
C LEU A 345 -27.32 13.40 -14.39
N GLU A 346 -26.09 12.91 -14.16
CA GLU A 346 -25.65 12.48 -12.83
C GLU A 346 -25.60 13.63 -11.82
N GLN A 347 -25.14 14.81 -12.21
CA GLN A 347 -25.18 16.01 -11.34
C GLN A 347 -26.61 16.45 -11.04
N SER A 348 -27.52 16.37 -12.01
CA SER A 348 -28.92 16.70 -11.81
C SER A 348 -29.62 15.76 -10.82
N ILE A 349 -29.30 14.47 -10.84
CA ILE A 349 -29.86 13.49 -9.90
C ILE A 349 -29.35 13.74 -8.47
N VAL A 350 -28.06 14.01 -8.30
CA VAL A 350 -27.46 14.31 -6.97
C VAL A 350 -28.01 15.60 -6.41
N VAL A 351 -28.20 16.65 -7.24
CA VAL A 351 -28.80 17.93 -6.81
C VAL A 351 -30.25 17.76 -6.44
N GLN A 352 -31.03 16.96 -7.19
CA GLN A 352 -32.43 16.69 -6.88
C GLN A 352 -32.60 15.86 -5.59
N GLU A 353 -31.75 14.88 -5.33
CA GLU A 353 -31.78 14.12 -4.07
C GLU A 353 -31.40 14.98 -2.87
N THR A 354 -30.41 15.85 -3.02
CA THR A 354 -30.02 16.79 -1.96
C THR A 354 -31.11 17.83 -1.68
N GLN A 355 -31.76 18.35 -2.71
CA GLN A 355 -32.89 19.27 -2.56
C GLN A 355 -34.10 18.61 -1.89
N ARG A 356 -34.45 17.37 -2.28
CA ARG A 356 -35.53 16.62 -1.61
C ARG A 356 -35.24 16.35 -0.14
N SER A 357 -33.99 16.06 0.21
CA SER A 357 -33.60 15.86 1.62
C SER A 357 -33.72 17.14 2.45
N LEU A 358 -33.35 18.28 1.87
CA LEU A 358 -33.47 19.60 2.53
C LEU A 358 -34.94 20.02 2.67
N GLU A 359 -35.78 19.79 1.68
CA GLU A 359 -37.22 20.10 1.73
C GLU A 359 -37.96 19.21 2.74
N THR A 360 -37.52 17.97 2.95
CA THR A 360 -38.12 17.06 3.95
C THR A 360 -37.74 17.47 5.37
N ASP A 361 -36.52 17.95 5.57
CA ASP A 361 -36.06 18.47 6.90
C ASP A 361 -36.71 19.81 7.25
N THR A 362 -36.94 20.68 6.26
CA THR A 362 -37.62 21.95 6.48
C THR A 362 -39.09 21.71 6.85
N LYS A 363 -39.80 20.80 6.19
CA LYS A 363 -41.18 20.45 6.55
C LYS A 363 -41.31 19.81 7.94
N ARG A 364 -40.33 19.05 8.39
CA ARG A 364 -40.32 18.48 9.74
C ARG A 364 -40.08 19.51 10.84
N ARG A 365 -39.40 20.63 10.54
CA ARG A 365 -39.19 21.74 11.49
C ARG A 365 -40.44 22.60 11.65
N ASP A 366 -41.23 22.78 10.59
CA ASP A 366 -42.44 23.59 10.61
C ASP A 366 -43.68 22.86 11.21
N GLU A 367 -43.61 21.54 11.40
CA GLU A 367 -44.68 20.72 11.98
C GLU A 367 -44.53 20.44 13.49
N GLN A 368 -43.54 21.01 14.18
CA GLN A 368 -43.49 20.94 15.64
C GLN A 368 -44.37 22.06 16.25
N PRO A 369 -45.49 21.76 16.92
CA PRO A 369 -46.29 22.78 17.61
C PRO A 369 -45.51 23.29 18.82
N GLU A 370 -45.41 24.59 18.90
CA GLU A 370 -45.04 25.30 20.14
C GLU A 370 -46.04 24.87 21.23
N THR A 371 -45.57 24.07 22.19
CA THR A 371 -46.29 23.83 23.42
C THR A 371 -45.79 24.80 24.48
N GLU A 372 -46.67 25.65 24.91
CA GLU A 372 -46.58 26.49 26.11
C GLU A 372 -46.17 25.69 27.37
#